data_cd8a63d05eefd58eb75170e750c85948
#
_entry.id   cd8a63d05eefd58eb75170e750c85948
#
_cell.length_a   1.000
_cell.length_b   1.000
_cell.length_c   1.000
_cell.angle_alpha   90.00
_cell.angle_beta   90.00
_cell.angle_gamma   90.00
#
_symmetry.space_group_name_H-M   'P 1'
#
loop_
_entity.id
_entity.type
_entity.pdbx_description
1 polymer ?
#
loop_
_entity_poly.entity_id
_entity_poly.type
_entity_poly.pdbx_seq_one_letter_code
_entity_poly.pdbx_strand_id
1 'polypeptide(L)'
;KFLMVDVKQTPETYGIDADKRPKAQFYIGLSLLLPITIYLFVFYVSASYSAFFKDFESTSLTAAIFAPNALKNAISDGWLEAVFVGTIPFVFMGLGYLLHMFQKTKRTMSYLKLGALFILTFMFDIILAYLIEKKIFDYERVLGEFFSPSIAIQSVNFWGIIFAGFVVYVIWGLVFDFVMNEHENVDKIK
;
A
#
# COMPACT_ATOMS: atom_id res chain seq x y z
N LYS A 1 6.62 -11.24 40.83
CA LYS A 1 5.54 -12.29 40.86
C LYS A 1 4.20 -11.74 41.36
N PHE A 2 4.15 -10.93 42.45
CA PHE A 2 2.91 -10.32 42.97
C PHE A 2 2.31 -9.32 42.01
N LEU A 3 3.09 -8.44 41.35
CA LEU A 3 2.60 -7.45 40.38
C LEU A 3 1.93 -8.09 39.16
N MET A 4 2.44 -9.23 38.66
CA MET A 4 1.85 -9.95 37.53
C MET A 4 0.51 -10.61 37.88
N VAL A 5 0.32 -11.01 39.14
CA VAL A 5 -0.96 -11.58 39.59
C VAL A 5 -1.99 -10.46 39.74
N ASP A 6 -1.57 -9.31 40.25
CA ASP A 6 -2.42 -8.13 40.46
C ASP A 6 -2.92 -7.53 39.13
N VAL A 7 -2.03 -7.38 38.14
CA VAL A 7 -2.39 -6.95 36.77
C VAL A 7 -3.40 -7.91 36.10
N LYS A 8 -3.31 -9.22 36.38
CA LYS A 8 -4.27 -10.22 35.86
C LYS A 8 -5.61 -10.20 36.57
N GLN A 9 -5.65 -9.82 37.84
CA GLN A 9 -6.87 -9.79 38.66
C GLN A 9 -7.60 -8.45 38.56
N THR A 10 -6.87 -7.34 38.38
CA THR A 10 -7.44 -5.98 38.27
C THR A 10 -6.81 -5.20 37.12
N PRO A 11 -7.01 -5.64 35.87
CA PRO A 11 -6.39 -5.00 34.70
C PRO A 11 -6.81 -3.53 34.52
N GLU A 12 -8.01 -3.17 34.95
CA GLU A 12 -8.56 -1.81 34.87
C GLU A 12 -7.76 -0.80 35.67
N THR A 13 -7.18 -1.20 36.82
CA THR A 13 -6.35 -0.34 37.68
C THR A 13 -5.06 0.09 37.00
N TYR A 14 -4.63 -0.67 35.98
CA TYR A 14 -3.44 -0.42 35.19
C TYR A 14 -3.75 0.14 33.79
N GLY A 15 -4.99 0.63 33.57
CA GLY A 15 -5.41 1.21 32.29
C GLY A 15 -5.60 0.19 31.17
N ILE A 16 -5.78 -1.08 31.53
CA ILE A 16 -6.08 -2.17 30.60
C ILE A 16 -7.60 -2.41 30.64
N ASP A 17 -8.31 -2.08 29.58
CA ASP A 17 -9.73 -2.35 29.44
C ASP A 17 -9.97 -3.88 29.48
N ALA A 18 -10.48 -4.39 30.60
CA ALA A 18 -10.77 -5.81 30.80
C ALA A 18 -11.85 -6.34 29.84
N ASP A 19 -12.68 -5.45 29.33
CA ASP A 19 -13.80 -5.78 28.40
C ASP A 19 -13.34 -5.90 26.94
N LYS A 20 -12.17 -5.40 26.60
CA LYS A 20 -11.57 -5.60 25.29
C LYS A 20 -10.94 -6.98 25.22
N ARG A 21 -11.51 -7.85 24.40
CA ARG A 21 -10.90 -9.14 24.04
C ARG A 21 -9.80 -8.90 22.99
N PRO A 22 -8.56 -8.52 23.39
CA PRO A 22 -7.51 -8.08 22.45
C PRO A 22 -7.19 -9.15 21.42
N LYS A 23 -7.33 -10.44 21.78
CA LYS A 23 -7.10 -11.55 20.84
C LYS A 23 -8.08 -11.56 19.69
N ALA A 24 -9.39 -11.32 19.94
CA ALA A 24 -10.39 -11.32 18.87
C ALA A 24 -10.17 -10.14 17.91
N GLN A 25 -9.90 -8.95 18.43
CA GLN A 25 -9.63 -7.76 17.64
C GLN A 25 -8.37 -7.92 16.78
N PHE A 26 -7.31 -8.49 17.34
CA PHE A 26 -6.09 -8.82 16.59
C PHE A 26 -6.37 -9.75 15.41
N TYR A 27 -7.09 -10.88 15.63
CA TYR A 27 -7.38 -11.82 14.55
C TYR A 27 -8.32 -11.23 13.49
N ILE A 28 -9.29 -10.40 13.87
CA ILE A 28 -10.13 -9.67 12.91
C ILE A 28 -9.28 -8.72 12.07
N GLY A 29 -8.43 -7.92 12.71
CA GLY A 29 -7.52 -7.03 12.01
C GLY A 29 -6.58 -7.77 11.07
N LEU A 30 -6.00 -8.89 11.51
CA LEU A 30 -5.11 -9.72 10.70
C LEU A 30 -5.84 -10.33 9.49
N SER A 31 -7.10 -10.77 9.67
CA SER A 31 -7.91 -11.32 8.57
C SER A 31 -8.24 -10.28 7.49
N LEU A 32 -8.30 -9.00 7.86
CA LEU A 32 -8.45 -7.88 6.91
C LEU A 32 -7.11 -7.48 6.28
N LEU A 33 -6.04 -7.48 7.09
CA LEU A 33 -4.72 -7.06 6.65
C LEU A 33 -4.14 -7.97 5.56
N LEU A 34 -4.28 -9.30 5.71
CA LEU A 34 -3.70 -10.26 4.77
C LEU A 34 -4.21 -10.09 3.34
N PRO A 35 -5.54 -10.06 3.06
CA PRO A 35 -6.02 -9.89 1.69
C PRO A 35 -5.66 -8.53 1.10
N ILE A 36 -5.65 -7.46 1.89
CA ILE A 36 -5.26 -6.13 1.42
C ILE A 36 -3.76 -6.12 1.08
N THR A 37 -2.92 -6.80 1.87
CA THR A 37 -1.48 -6.94 1.60
C THR A 37 -1.24 -7.70 0.30
N ILE A 38 -1.93 -8.80 0.07
CA ILE A 38 -1.84 -9.58 -1.19
C ILE A 38 -2.30 -8.71 -2.37
N TYR A 39 -3.42 -8.00 -2.21
CA TYR A 39 -3.92 -7.09 -3.24
C TYR A 39 -2.87 -6.03 -3.60
N LEU A 40 -2.31 -5.32 -2.62
CA LEU A 40 -1.29 -4.28 -2.88
C LEU A 40 -0.04 -4.87 -3.52
N PHE A 41 0.38 -6.06 -3.11
CA PHE A 41 1.51 -6.74 -3.73
C PHE A 41 1.25 -6.97 -5.22
N VAL A 42 0.11 -7.58 -5.55
CA VAL A 42 -0.29 -7.85 -6.94
C VAL A 42 -0.46 -6.55 -7.74
N PHE A 43 -1.09 -5.54 -7.13
CA PHE A 43 -1.28 -4.23 -7.75
C PHE A 43 0.05 -3.58 -8.11
N TYR A 44 0.97 -3.43 -7.16
CA TYR A 44 2.24 -2.74 -7.40
C TYR A 44 3.16 -3.49 -8.36
N VAL A 45 3.19 -4.82 -8.31
CA VAL A 45 3.88 -5.64 -9.31
C VAL A 45 3.31 -5.39 -10.70
N SER A 46 1.99 -5.46 -10.84
CA SER A 46 1.31 -5.30 -12.13
C SER A 46 1.41 -3.88 -12.67
N ALA A 47 1.16 -2.87 -11.83
CA ALA A 47 1.22 -1.47 -12.22
C ALA A 47 2.64 -1.04 -12.60
N SER A 48 3.65 -1.48 -11.84
CA SER A 48 5.05 -1.19 -12.15
C SER A 48 5.50 -1.84 -13.45
N TYR A 49 5.15 -3.11 -13.66
CA TYR A 49 5.44 -3.79 -14.93
C TYR A 49 4.75 -3.05 -16.10
N SER A 50 3.47 -2.73 -15.95
CA SER A 50 2.70 -2.03 -16.99
C SER A 50 3.25 -0.64 -17.28
N ALA A 51 3.65 0.11 -16.24
CA ALA A 51 4.18 1.46 -16.41
C ALA A 51 5.53 1.48 -17.13
N PHE A 52 6.43 0.55 -16.80
CA PHE A 52 7.81 0.62 -17.26
C PHE A 52 8.15 -0.30 -18.43
N PHE A 53 7.60 -1.51 -18.45
CA PHE A 53 8.08 -2.57 -19.35
C PHE A 53 7.04 -3.06 -20.37
N LYS A 54 5.74 -3.05 -20.02
CA LYS A 54 4.71 -3.62 -20.89
C LYS A 54 4.41 -2.75 -22.09
N ASP A 55 4.35 -3.36 -23.28
CA ASP A 55 3.69 -2.78 -24.43
C ASP A 55 2.19 -3.06 -24.36
N PHE A 56 1.37 -2.04 -24.65
CA PHE A 56 -0.07 -2.16 -24.50
C PHE A 56 -0.68 -2.78 -25.77
N GLU A 57 -1.41 -3.88 -25.59
CA GLU A 57 -2.18 -4.54 -26.62
C GLU A 57 -3.71 -4.27 -26.48
N SER A 58 -4.11 -3.58 -25.40
CA SER A 58 -5.50 -3.26 -25.09
C SER A 58 -5.62 -1.98 -24.27
N THR A 59 -6.75 -1.28 -24.42
CA THR A 59 -7.08 -0.03 -23.71
C THR A 59 -7.78 -0.27 -22.38
N SER A 60 -7.96 -1.52 -21.99
CA SER A 60 -8.66 -1.87 -20.76
C SER A 60 -7.86 -1.46 -19.54
N LEU A 61 -8.42 -0.58 -18.68
CA LEU A 61 -7.88 -0.20 -17.39
C LEU A 61 -7.56 -1.42 -16.51
N THR A 62 -8.45 -2.42 -16.53
CA THR A 62 -8.25 -3.66 -15.76
C THR A 62 -6.99 -4.40 -16.22
N ALA A 63 -6.74 -4.48 -17.53
CA ALA A 63 -5.54 -5.10 -18.07
C ALA A 63 -4.27 -4.26 -17.82
N ALA A 64 -4.42 -2.96 -17.63
CA ALA A 64 -3.31 -2.06 -17.26
C ALA A 64 -2.93 -2.19 -15.78
N ILE A 65 -3.92 -2.34 -14.88
CA ILE A 65 -3.72 -2.43 -13.42
C ILE A 65 -3.37 -3.85 -12.99
N PHE A 66 -4.02 -4.87 -13.58
CA PHE A 66 -3.86 -6.27 -13.23
C PHE A 66 -3.30 -7.05 -14.40
N ALA A 67 -1.98 -7.15 -14.47
CA ALA A 67 -1.27 -8.01 -15.40
C ALA A 67 -0.94 -9.34 -14.70
N PRO A 68 -1.73 -10.41 -14.88
CA PRO A 68 -1.57 -11.65 -14.10
C PRO A 68 -0.20 -12.33 -14.33
N ASN A 69 0.43 -12.04 -15.45
CA ASN A 69 1.75 -12.56 -15.80
C ASN A 69 2.89 -11.53 -15.59
N ALA A 70 2.64 -10.39 -14.92
CA ALA A 70 3.60 -9.30 -14.80
C ALA A 70 4.96 -9.77 -14.27
N LEU A 71 4.98 -10.52 -13.17
CA LEU A 71 6.22 -11.02 -12.58
C LEU A 71 6.90 -12.05 -13.48
N LYS A 72 6.14 -12.97 -14.10
CA LYS A 72 6.66 -13.96 -15.04
C LYS A 72 7.29 -13.28 -16.26
N ASN A 73 6.61 -12.30 -16.81
CA ASN A 73 7.10 -11.56 -17.97
C ASN A 73 8.35 -10.74 -17.60
N ALA A 74 8.35 -10.05 -16.46
CA ALA A 74 9.52 -9.32 -15.98
C ALA A 74 10.75 -10.23 -15.81
N ILE A 75 10.56 -11.48 -15.34
CA ILE A 75 11.64 -12.47 -15.25
C ILE A 75 12.12 -12.89 -16.64
N SER A 76 11.21 -13.02 -17.61
CA SER A 76 11.55 -13.37 -19.00
C SER A 76 12.25 -12.23 -19.74
N ASP A 77 11.89 -10.99 -19.45
CA ASP A 77 12.48 -9.78 -20.06
C ASP A 77 13.90 -9.54 -19.55
N GLY A 78 14.17 -9.85 -18.27
CA GLY A 78 15.50 -9.79 -17.68
C GLY A 78 15.49 -9.83 -16.16
N TRP A 79 16.64 -10.13 -15.56
CA TRP A 79 16.74 -10.21 -14.11
C TRP A 79 16.63 -8.83 -13.43
N LEU A 80 17.06 -7.77 -14.11
CA LEU A 80 16.96 -6.39 -13.60
C LEU A 80 15.51 -5.93 -13.53
N GLU A 81 14.72 -6.21 -14.57
CA GLU A 81 13.29 -5.95 -14.64
C GLU A 81 12.55 -6.70 -13.55
N ALA A 82 12.89 -7.98 -13.35
CA ALA A 82 12.31 -8.80 -12.30
C ALA A 82 12.60 -8.25 -10.89
N VAL A 83 13.86 -7.86 -10.63
CA VAL A 83 14.26 -7.25 -9.35
C VAL A 83 13.55 -5.91 -9.14
N PHE A 84 13.51 -5.05 -10.16
CA PHE A 84 12.84 -3.76 -10.07
C PHE A 84 11.36 -3.90 -9.73
N VAL A 85 10.62 -4.66 -10.53
CA VAL A 85 9.17 -4.89 -10.35
C VAL A 85 8.89 -5.59 -9.02
N GLY A 86 9.69 -6.60 -8.66
CA GLY A 86 9.50 -7.35 -7.41
C GLY A 86 9.85 -6.56 -6.15
N THR A 87 10.75 -5.56 -6.23
CA THR A 87 11.17 -4.77 -5.06
C THR A 87 10.16 -3.68 -4.70
N ILE A 88 9.45 -3.12 -5.66
CA ILE A 88 8.51 -2.00 -5.44
C ILE A 88 7.47 -2.28 -4.35
N PRO A 89 6.75 -3.42 -4.32
CA PRO A 89 5.79 -3.72 -3.25
C PRO A 89 6.43 -3.71 -1.85
N PHE A 90 7.65 -4.22 -1.72
CA PHE A 90 8.36 -4.24 -0.43
C PHE A 90 8.75 -2.84 0.03
N VAL A 91 9.10 -1.95 -0.89
CA VAL A 91 9.36 -0.53 -0.56
C VAL A 91 8.08 0.10 0.01
N PHE A 92 6.93 -0.10 -0.61
CA PHE A 92 5.66 0.42 -0.10
C PHE A 92 5.28 -0.16 1.26
N MET A 93 5.44 -1.47 1.46
CA MET A 93 5.21 -2.10 2.77
C MET A 93 6.16 -1.56 3.83
N GLY A 94 7.43 -1.35 3.49
CA GLY A 94 8.43 -0.74 4.37
C GLY A 94 8.07 0.70 4.75
N LEU A 95 7.59 1.49 3.80
CA LEU A 95 7.07 2.84 4.08
C LEU A 95 5.88 2.81 5.04
N GLY A 96 4.96 1.86 4.88
CA GLY A 96 3.84 1.65 5.79
C GLY A 96 4.28 1.30 7.22
N TYR A 97 5.30 0.46 7.37
CA TYR A 97 5.91 0.18 8.68
C TYR A 97 6.51 1.44 9.31
N LEU A 98 7.20 2.27 8.52
CA LEU A 98 7.72 3.55 8.99
C LEU A 98 6.59 4.51 9.42
N LEU A 99 5.45 4.51 8.72
CA LEU A 99 4.27 5.27 9.11
C LEU A 99 3.81 4.91 10.52
N HIS A 100 3.65 3.60 10.81
CA HIS A 100 3.29 3.12 12.14
C HIS A 100 4.31 3.55 13.20
N MET A 101 5.60 3.40 12.92
CA MET A 101 6.67 3.79 13.85
C MET A 101 6.64 5.30 14.17
N PHE A 102 6.35 6.15 13.19
CA PHE A 102 6.28 7.61 13.39
C PHE A 102 5.02 8.04 14.13
N GLN A 103 3.90 7.35 13.98
CA GLN A 103 2.67 7.62 14.72
C GLN A 103 2.83 7.42 16.24
N LYS A 104 3.63 6.43 16.65
CA LYS A 104 3.93 6.19 18.07
C LYS A 104 4.71 7.33 18.74
N THR A 105 5.50 8.04 17.97
CA THR A 105 6.36 9.11 18.50
C THR A 105 5.62 10.44 18.39
N LYS A 106 4.92 10.87 19.44
CA LYS A 106 4.16 12.14 19.52
C LYS A 106 5.06 13.39 19.48
N ARG A 107 5.99 13.49 18.54
CA ARG A 107 6.83 14.65 18.27
C ARG A 107 6.38 15.34 17.01
N THR A 108 6.43 16.67 16.98
CA THR A 108 6.09 17.49 15.78
C THR A 108 6.88 17.03 14.55
N MET A 109 8.15 16.66 14.74
CA MET A 109 9.01 16.13 13.68
C MET A 109 8.50 14.78 13.12
N SER A 110 7.77 13.98 13.90
CA SER A 110 7.19 12.72 13.44
C SER A 110 6.01 12.95 12.50
N TYR A 111 5.20 13.95 12.77
CA TYR A 111 4.10 14.34 11.85
C TYR A 111 4.62 14.89 10.52
N LEU A 112 5.74 15.65 10.54
CA LEU A 112 6.38 16.10 9.31
C LEU A 112 6.92 14.93 8.47
N LYS A 113 7.58 13.96 9.10
CA LYS A 113 8.05 12.74 8.44
C LYS A 113 6.90 11.91 7.89
N LEU A 114 5.81 11.80 8.66
CA LEU A 114 4.59 11.12 8.23
C LEU A 114 4.01 11.78 6.97
N GLY A 115 3.84 13.10 6.97
CA GLY A 115 3.37 13.85 5.81
C GLY A 115 4.30 13.69 4.59
N ALA A 116 5.62 13.74 4.81
CA ALA A 116 6.59 13.53 3.74
C ALA A 116 6.48 12.13 3.11
N LEU A 117 6.27 11.08 3.93
CA LEU A 117 6.06 9.72 3.43
C LEU A 117 4.78 9.59 2.61
N PHE A 118 3.67 10.18 3.08
CA PHE A 118 2.41 10.19 2.31
C PHE A 118 2.58 10.89 0.96
N ILE A 119 3.24 12.05 0.95
CA ILE A 119 3.51 12.79 -0.28
C ILE A 119 4.38 11.98 -1.22
N LEU A 120 5.44 11.34 -0.71
CA LEU A 120 6.34 10.49 -1.52
C LEU A 120 5.57 9.32 -2.15
N THR A 121 4.74 8.61 -1.38
CA THR A 121 3.92 7.49 -1.86
C THR A 121 2.93 7.98 -2.91
N PHE A 122 2.22 9.08 -2.63
CA PHE A 122 1.26 9.66 -3.56
C PHE A 122 1.91 10.11 -4.88
N MET A 123 3.09 10.74 -4.81
CA MET A 123 3.84 11.13 -6.01
C MET A 123 4.24 9.92 -6.86
N PHE A 124 4.63 8.81 -6.21
CA PHE A 124 4.97 7.60 -6.95
C PHE A 124 3.73 7.01 -7.65
N ASP A 125 2.58 6.97 -6.99
CA ASP A 125 1.33 6.52 -7.62
C ASP A 125 0.90 7.42 -8.78
N ILE A 126 1.10 8.75 -8.67
CA ILE A 126 0.89 9.69 -9.78
C ILE A 126 1.80 9.34 -10.96
N ILE A 127 3.08 9.03 -10.72
CA ILE A 127 4.02 8.66 -11.79
C ILE A 127 3.58 7.37 -12.47
N LEU A 128 3.21 6.34 -11.71
CA LEU A 128 2.69 5.09 -12.27
C LEU A 128 1.44 5.33 -13.12
N ALA A 129 0.47 6.07 -12.55
CA ALA A 129 -0.77 6.39 -13.26
C ALA A 129 -0.53 7.19 -14.54
N TYR A 130 0.39 8.16 -14.48
CA TYR A 130 0.75 8.98 -15.65
C TYR A 130 1.41 8.14 -16.75
N LEU A 131 2.33 7.26 -16.40
CA LEU A 131 3.02 6.41 -17.38
C LEU A 131 2.08 5.39 -18.03
N ILE A 132 1.19 4.80 -17.23
CA ILE A 132 0.18 3.86 -17.74
C ILE A 132 -0.79 4.60 -18.66
N GLU A 133 -1.31 5.76 -18.23
CA GLU A 133 -2.26 6.55 -19.03
C GLU A 133 -1.63 7.03 -20.34
N LYS A 134 -0.35 7.43 -20.30
CA LYS A 134 0.38 7.79 -21.51
C LYS A 134 0.43 6.61 -22.49
N LYS A 135 0.72 5.40 -22.02
CA LYS A 135 0.76 4.21 -22.88
C LYS A 135 -0.61 3.86 -23.46
N ILE A 136 -1.68 4.00 -22.67
CA ILE A 136 -3.06 3.82 -23.15
C ILE A 136 -3.37 4.85 -24.23
N PHE A 137 -3.05 6.12 -24.00
CA PHE A 137 -3.24 7.19 -24.97
C PHE A 137 -2.45 6.97 -26.26
N ASP A 138 -1.17 6.57 -26.15
CA ASP A 138 -0.31 6.29 -27.30
C ASP A 138 -0.83 5.08 -28.12
N TYR A 139 -1.51 4.13 -27.48
CA TYR A 139 -2.16 3.00 -28.13
C TYR A 139 -3.46 3.42 -28.86
N GLU A 140 -4.29 4.27 -28.24
CA GLU A 140 -5.55 4.78 -28.80
C GLU A 140 -5.36 5.93 -29.79
N ARG A 141 -4.14 6.40 -29.93
CA ARG A 141 -3.78 7.66 -30.59
C ARG A 141 -4.48 7.86 -31.94
N VAL A 142 -5.25 8.93 -32.01
CA VAL A 142 -5.68 9.54 -33.28
C VAL A 142 -4.55 10.42 -33.81
N LEU A 143 -4.22 10.31 -35.08
CA LEU A 143 -3.16 11.08 -35.74
C LEU A 143 -3.32 12.59 -35.46
N GLY A 144 -2.30 13.17 -34.81
CA GLY A 144 -2.21 14.62 -34.59
C GLY A 144 -2.34 15.09 -33.14
N GLU A 145 -2.71 14.22 -32.22
CA GLU A 145 -2.80 14.57 -30.79
C GLU A 145 -1.50 14.21 -30.03
N PHE A 146 -1.11 15.06 -29.09
CA PHE A 146 0.05 14.84 -28.22
C PHE A 146 -0.39 14.69 -26.79
N PHE A 147 0.10 13.65 -26.11
CA PHE A 147 -0.17 13.44 -24.69
C PHE A 147 0.39 14.59 -23.84
N SER A 148 -0.41 15.06 -22.89
CA SER A 148 -0.03 16.12 -21.97
C SER A 148 -0.53 15.83 -20.54
N PRO A 149 0.09 16.44 -19.50
CA PRO A 149 -0.39 16.27 -18.14
C PRO A 149 -1.87 16.66 -17.92
N SER A 150 -2.36 17.64 -18.70
CA SER A 150 -3.78 18.05 -18.62
C SER A 150 -4.72 16.98 -19.13
N ILE A 151 -4.32 16.20 -20.13
CA ILE A 151 -5.10 15.06 -20.64
C ILE A 151 -5.11 13.95 -19.56
N ALA A 152 -3.94 13.65 -18.95
CA ALA A 152 -3.87 12.65 -17.90
C ALA A 152 -4.82 12.98 -16.73
N ILE A 153 -4.80 14.21 -16.22
CA ILE A 153 -5.63 14.63 -15.07
C ILE A 153 -7.12 14.58 -15.39
N GLN A 154 -7.53 14.71 -16.66
CA GLN A 154 -8.93 14.61 -17.09
C GLN A 154 -9.37 13.16 -17.30
N SER A 155 -8.44 12.22 -17.36
CA SER A 155 -8.76 10.81 -17.60
C SER A 155 -9.30 10.12 -16.34
N VAL A 156 -10.37 9.37 -16.49
CA VAL A 156 -10.92 8.49 -15.45
C VAL A 156 -9.97 7.36 -15.11
N ASN A 157 -9.21 6.86 -16.10
CA ASN A 157 -8.23 5.80 -15.90
C ASN A 157 -7.10 6.24 -14.97
N PHE A 158 -6.60 7.46 -15.15
CA PHE A 158 -5.56 8.05 -14.30
C PHE A 158 -5.98 8.05 -12.82
N TRP A 159 -7.17 8.58 -12.52
CA TRP A 159 -7.70 8.61 -11.16
C TRP A 159 -8.05 7.21 -10.64
N GLY A 160 -8.52 6.32 -11.51
CA GLY A 160 -8.78 4.92 -11.18
C GLY A 160 -7.54 4.19 -10.69
N ILE A 161 -6.38 4.41 -11.32
CA ILE A 161 -5.09 3.83 -10.92
C ILE A 161 -4.67 4.37 -9.55
N ILE A 162 -4.73 5.71 -9.35
CA ILE A 162 -4.40 6.34 -8.07
C ILE A 162 -5.32 5.80 -6.96
N PHE A 163 -6.63 5.68 -7.23
CA PHE A 163 -7.56 5.14 -6.25
C PHE A 163 -7.23 3.69 -5.88
N ALA A 164 -6.95 2.85 -6.88
CA ALA A 164 -6.64 1.44 -6.68
C ALA A 164 -5.31 1.22 -5.93
N GLY A 165 -4.34 2.09 -6.08
CA GLY A 165 -3.06 2.05 -5.37
C GLY A 165 -3.11 2.82 -4.05
N PHE A 166 -3.09 4.14 -4.13
CA PHE A 166 -2.88 5.02 -2.98
C PHE A 166 -3.98 4.91 -1.91
N VAL A 167 -5.27 4.91 -2.30
CA VAL A 167 -6.35 4.83 -1.31
C VAL A 167 -6.33 3.50 -0.58
N VAL A 168 -6.11 2.40 -1.29
CA VAL A 168 -6.00 1.07 -0.67
C VAL A 168 -4.74 0.98 0.19
N TYR A 169 -3.63 1.61 -0.20
CA TYR A 169 -2.42 1.72 0.60
C TYR A 169 -2.66 2.47 1.92
N VAL A 170 -3.41 3.57 1.90
CA VAL A 170 -3.80 4.31 3.11
C VAL A 170 -4.65 3.43 4.03
N ILE A 171 -5.64 2.71 3.48
CA ILE A 171 -6.47 1.77 4.25
C ILE A 171 -5.60 0.67 4.87
N TRP A 172 -4.67 0.11 4.08
CA TRP A 172 -3.72 -0.88 4.57
C TRP A 172 -2.89 -0.36 5.74
N GLY A 173 -2.38 0.87 5.65
CA GLY A 173 -1.60 1.51 6.71
C GLY A 173 -2.40 1.68 8.01
N LEU A 174 -3.69 2.05 7.92
CA LEU A 174 -4.57 2.15 9.08
C LEU A 174 -4.85 0.78 9.72
N VAL A 175 -5.13 -0.23 8.91
CA VAL A 175 -5.36 -1.61 9.38
C VAL A 175 -4.08 -2.19 9.99
N PHE A 176 -2.92 -1.93 9.38
CA PHE A 176 -1.62 -2.35 9.89
C PHE A 176 -1.33 -1.74 11.26
N ASP A 177 -1.54 -0.41 11.41
CA ASP A 177 -1.40 0.29 12.70
C ASP A 177 -2.32 -0.31 13.77
N PHE A 178 -3.57 -0.56 13.43
CA PHE A 178 -4.52 -1.23 14.34
C PHE A 178 -4.03 -2.61 14.78
N VAL A 179 -3.59 -3.46 13.85
CA VAL A 179 -3.10 -4.82 14.14
C VAL A 179 -1.85 -4.78 15.01
N MET A 180 -0.90 -3.87 14.73
CA MET A 180 0.32 -3.73 15.52
C MET A 180 0.04 -3.24 16.95
N ASN A 181 -0.89 -2.31 17.11
CA ASN A 181 -1.30 -1.84 18.45
C ASN A 181 -1.97 -2.95 19.25
N GLU A 182 -2.85 -3.75 18.62
CA GLU A 182 -3.46 -4.90 19.28
C GLU A 182 -2.45 -6.01 19.61
N HIS A 183 -1.46 -6.25 18.75
CA HIS A 183 -0.37 -7.19 19.04
C HIS A 183 0.41 -6.79 20.31
N GLU A 184 0.77 -5.52 20.44
CA GLU A 184 1.46 -5.01 21.63
C GLU A 184 0.61 -5.08 22.90
N ASN A 185 -0.70 -4.89 22.80
CA ASN A 185 -1.62 -5.06 23.91
C ASN A 185 -1.67 -6.53 24.38
N VAL A 186 -1.65 -7.48 23.46
CA VAL A 186 -1.60 -8.92 23.77
C VAL A 186 -0.28 -9.28 24.49
N ASP A 187 0.84 -8.72 24.08
CA ASP A 187 2.14 -9.02 24.69
C ASP A 187 2.29 -8.41 26.11
N LYS A 188 1.62 -7.30 26.39
CA LYS A 188 1.57 -6.71 27.74
C LYS A 188 0.78 -7.55 28.75
N ILE A 189 -0.12 -8.41 28.27
CA ILE A 189 -0.99 -9.26 29.09
C ILE A 189 -0.34 -10.64 29.38
N LYS A 190 0.69 -11.04 28.65
CA LYS A 190 1.48 -12.26 28.90
C LYS A 190 2.51 -12.04 29.99
#